data_3170fb81863bc09af8123bd2e144c6dc
#
_entry.id   3170fb81863bc09af8123bd2e144c6dc
#
_cell.length_a   1.000
_cell.length_b   1.000
_cell.length_c   1.000
_cell.angle_alpha   90.00
_cell.angle_beta   90.00
_cell.angle_gamma   90.00
#
_symmetry.space_group_name_H-M   'P 1'
#
loop_
_entity.id
_entity.type
_entity.pdbx_description
1 polymer ?
#
loop_
_entity_poly.entity_id
_entity_poly.type
_entity_poly.pdbx_seq_one_letter_code
_entity_poly.pdbx_strand_id
1 'polypeptide(L)'
;SDHLAFKHHPRDRGYNNYATLIALLAKRHGVSGRVHYFHDGPLSRYLRTCRGVITVNSTVGLQALFHAVPTKTMGSTFYNLPGLTDQKPLDDFWRDPQPSERPLFYRFYNYLVTSTQVNGNFDGDFPFRITFPIVPEARSLEVPRTDKSSFKTGLPALLVVPGRILSR
;
A
#
# COMPACT_ATOMS: atom_id res chain seq x y z
N SER A 1 -19.48 -11.91 -7.87
CA SER A 1 -18.49 -11.25 -8.76
C SER A 1 -17.72 -10.22 -7.96
N ASP A 2 -16.41 -10.15 -8.14
CA ASP A 2 -15.54 -9.26 -7.41
C ASP A 2 -15.62 -7.82 -7.94
N HIS A 3 -15.43 -6.85 -7.07
CA HIS A 3 -15.37 -5.43 -7.39
C HIS A 3 -13.94 -4.90 -7.26
N LEU A 4 -13.56 -3.97 -8.12
CA LEU A 4 -12.28 -3.29 -8.11
C LEU A 4 -12.48 -1.85 -7.64
N ALA A 5 -11.77 -1.45 -6.59
CA ALA A 5 -11.84 -0.11 -6.07
C ALA A 5 -10.48 0.59 -6.17
N PHE A 6 -10.46 1.74 -6.81
CA PHE A 6 -9.30 2.61 -6.90
C PHE A 6 -9.45 3.76 -5.91
N LYS A 7 -8.54 3.83 -4.95
CA LYS A 7 -8.47 4.96 -4.04
C LYS A 7 -7.42 5.96 -4.50
N HIS A 8 -7.85 7.20 -4.69
CA HIS A 8 -6.94 8.30 -5.00
C HIS A 8 -6.03 8.62 -3.80
N HIS A 9 -4.80 9.07 -4.07
CA HIS A 9 -3.91 9.49 -3.00
C HIS A 9 -4.33 10.87 -2.47
N PRO A 10 -4.52 11.07 -1.17
CA PRO A 10 -5.07 12.32 -0.62
C PRO A 10 -4.17 13.56 -0.86
N ARG A 11 -2.88 13.35 -1.10
CA ARG A 11 -1.93 14.42 -1.44
C ARG A 11 -1.69 14.59 -2.95
N ASP A 12 -2.39 13.86 -3.78
CA ASP A 12 -2.35 14.09 -5.22
C ASP A 12 -3.16 15.37 -5.52
N ARG A 13 -2.50 16.34 -6.11
CA ARG A 13 -3.10 17.66 -6.39
C ARG A 13 -4.07 17.66 -7.57
N GLY A 14 -4.44 16.50 -8.08
CA GLY A 14 -5.42 16.37 -9.15
C GLY A 14 -4.89 16.78 -10.54
N TYR A 15 -3.59 16.77 -10.75
CA TYR A 15 -3.00 17.06 -12.07
C TYR A 15 -3.40 16.03 -13.13
N ASN A 16 -3.82 14.83 -12.71
CA ASN A 16 -4.27 13.77 -13.60
C ASN A 16 -5.70 13.36 -13.27
N ASN A 17 -6.56 13.36 -14.26
CA ASN A 17 -7.92 12.85 -14.11
C ASN A 17 -7.97 11.34 -14.40
N TYR A 18 -7.73 10.54 -13.38
CA TYR A 18 -7.79 9.07 -13.49
C TYR A 18 -9.23 8.55 -13.65
N ALA A 19 -10.24 9.30 -13.22
CA ALA A 19 -11.63 8.87 -13.28
C ALA A 19 -12.06 8.57 -14.74
N THR A 20 -11.71 9.46 -15.68
CA THR A 20 -12.04 9.29 -17.10
C THR A 20 -11.33 8.06 -17.68
N LEU A 21 -10.05 7.87 -17.39
CA LEU A 21 -9.28 6.72 -17.87
C LEU A 21 -9.83 5.41 -17.29
N ILE A 22 -10.10 5.37 -16.00
CA ILE A 22 -10.66 4.20 -15.31
C ILE A 22 -12.03 3.84 -15.89
N ALA A 23 -12.91 4.82 -16.08
CA ALA A 23 -14.23 4.60 -16.67
C ALA A 23 -14.14 4.08 -18.11
N LEU A 24 -13.23 4.63 -18.93
CA LEU A 24 -13.01 4.18 -20.29
C LEU A 24 -12.53 2.72 -20.32
N LEU A 25 -11.55 2.37 -19.50
CA LEU A 25 -11.02 1.01 -19.42
C LEU A 25 -12.08 0.03 -18.88
N ALA A 26 -12.84 0.43 -17.87
CA ALA A 26 -13.92 -0.39 -17.33
C ALA A 26 -15.00 -0.68 -18.39
N LYS A 27 -15.35 0.31 -19.21
CA LYS A 27 -16.26 0.14 -20.33
C LYS A 27 -15.69 -0.79 -21.40
N ARG A 28 -14.43 -0.58 -21.77
CA ARG A 28 -13.74 -1.42 -22.78
C ARG A 28 -13.70 -2.90 -22.38
N HIS A 29 -13.54 -3.17 -21.10
CA HIS A 29 -13.50 -4.54 -20.56
C HIS A 29 -14.86 -5.07 -20.07
N GLY A 30 -15.96 -4.34 -20.29
CA GLY A 30 -17.30 -4.78 -19.89
C GLY A 30 -17.53 -4.91 -18.40
N VAL A 31 -16.77 -4.16 -17.58
CA VAL A 31 -16.78 -4.27 -16.10
C VAL A 31 -17.19 -2.96 -15.40
N SER A 32 -17.81 -2.02 -16.10
CA SER A 32 -18.17 -0.69 -15.57
C SER A 32 -18.94 -0.73 -14.25
N GLY A 33 -19.85 -1.68 -14.05
CA GLY A 33 -20.60 -1.83 -12.79
C GLY A 33 -19.80 -2.40 -11.61
N ARG A 34 -18.56 -2.80 -11.85
CA ARG A 34 -17.70 -3.45 -10.83
C ARG A 34 -16.42 -2.66 -10.52
N VAL A 35 -16.22 -1.52 -11.17
CA VAL A 35 -15.03 -0.68 -11.00
C VAL A 35 -15.47 0.64 -10.36
N HIS A 36 -14.82 0.99 -9.26
CA HIS A 36 -15.13 2.17 -8.46
C HIS A 36 -13.88 3.03 -8.30
N TYR A 37 -14.04 4.33 -8.38
CA TYR A 37 -12.98 5.29 -8.12
C TYR A 37 -13.44 6.30 -7.09
N PHE A 38 -12.63 6.55 -6.06
CA PHE A 38 -12.98 7.47 -5.00
C PHE A 38 -11.76 8.19 -4.43
N HIS A 39 -11.95 9.42 -3.99
CA HIS A 39 -10.93 10.26 -3.37
C HIS A 39 -10.92 10.09 -1.85
N ASP A 40 -12.11 10.11 -1.24
CA ASP A 40 -12.31 10.12 0.19
C ASP A 40 -12.98 8.85 0.68
N GLY A 41 -12.90 8.63 1.97
CA GLY A 41 -13.56 7.51 2.62
C GLY A 41 -12.69 6.83 3.68
N PRO A 42 -13.31 6.14 4.63
CA PRO A 42 -12.61 5.48 5.74
C PRO A 42 -11.84 4.25 5.23
N LEU A 43 -10.54 4.43 4.98
CA LEU A 43 -9.66 3.37 4.47
C LEU A 43 -9.74 2.09 5.30
N SER A 44 -9.81 2.20 6.62
CA SER A 44 -9.90 1.06 7.53
C SER A 44 -11.16 0.20 7.29
N ARG A 45 -12.27 0.80 6.84
CA ARG A 45 -13.48 0.05 6.48
C ARG A 45 -13.24 -0.82 5.24
N TYR A 46 -12.60 -0.25 4.23
CA TYR A 46 -12.27 -0.99 3.01
C TYR A 46 -11.27 -2.10 3.30
N LEU A 47 -10.22 -1.83 4.07
CA LEU A 47 -9.22 -2.83 4.43
C LEU A 47 -9.81 -4.03 5.18
N ARG A 48 -10.83 -3.84 6.03
CA ARG A 48 -11.47 -4.95 6.75
C ARG A 48 -12.36 -5.83 5.88
N THR A 49 -12.76 -5.35 4.72
CA THR A 49 -13.73 -6.05 3.85
C THR A 49 -13.13 -6.48 2.52
N CYS A 50 -11.94 -6.01 2.18
CA CYS A 50 -11.32 -6.36 0.91
C CYS A 50 -10.66 -7.74 0.96
N ARG A 51 -10.62 -8.38 -0.20
CA ARG A 51 -9.99 -9.68 -0.41
C ARG A 51 -8.47 -9.56 -0.61
N GLY A 52 -8.01 -8.41 -1.07
CA GLY A 52 -6.59 -8.11 -1.25
C GLY A 52 -6.35 -6.66 -1.59
N VAL A 53 -5.13 -6.21 -1.39
CA VAL A 53 -4.65 -4.86 -1.67
C VAL A 53 -3.48 -4.92 -2.63
N ILE A 54 -3.55 -4.10 -3.66
CA ILE A 54 -2.41 -3.84 -4.55
C ILE A 54 -1.99 -2.39 -4.37
N THR A 55 -0.71 -2.18 -4.22
CA THR A 55 -0.15 -0.82 -4.12
C THR A 55 1.20 -0.75 -4.81
N VAL A 56 1.61 0.42 -5.25
CA VAL A 56 2.97 0.58 -5.78
C VAL A 56 3.96 0.59 -4.61
N ASN A 57 3.89 1.60 -3.75
CA ASN A 57 4.81 1.79 -2.62
C ASN A 57 4.17 2.55 -1.45
N SER A 58 2.83 2.53 -1.34
CA SER A 58 2.11 3.29 -0.33
C SER A 58 2.15 2.61 1.05
N THR A 59 2.15 3.41 2.11
CA THR A 59 1.96 2.95 3.50
C THR A 59 0.59 2.28 3.74
N VAL A 60 -0.36 2.42 2.81
CA VAL A 60 -1.61 1.65 2.79
C VAL A 60 -1.34 0.15 2.76
N GLY A 61 -0.27 -0.30 2.07
CA GLY A 61 0.14 -1.70 2.11
C GLY A 61 0.52 -2.19 3.51
N LEU A 62 1.25 -1.37 4.28
CA LEU A 62 1.56 -1.70 5.68
C LEU A 62 0.29 -1.77 6.55
N GLN A 63 -0.66 -0.87 6.34
CA GLN A 63 -1.95 -0.92 7.03
C GLN A 63 -2.75 -2.18 6.65
N ALA A 64 -2.70 -2.59 5.38
CA ALA A 64 -3.32 -3.83 4.93
C ALA A 64 -2.70 -5.07 5.62
N LEU A 65 -1.38 -5.14 5.71
CA LEU A 65 -0.66 -6.19 6.46
C LEU A 65 -1.06 -6.22 7.93
N PHE A 66 -1.25 -5.06 8.56
CA PHE A 66 -1.73 -4.97 9.94
C PHE A 66 -3.10 -5.63 10.11
N HIS A 67 -4.00 -5.43 9.15
CA HIS A 67 -5.32 -6.06 9.12
C HIS A 67 -5.33 -7.50 8.57
N ALA A 68 -4.17 -8.11 8.36
CA ALA A 68 -4.02 -9.45 7.76
C ALA A 68 -4.63 -9.56 6.34
N VAL A 69 -4.70 -8.46 5.61
CA VAL A 69 -5.18 -8.44 4.23
C VAL A 69 -4.05 -8.86 3.30
N PRO A 70 -4.28 -9.80 2.38
CA PRO A 70 -3.33 -10.12 1.32
C PRO A 70 -2.86 -8.86 0.60
N THR A 71 -1.57 -8.66 0.51
CA THR A 71 -0.99 -7.43 -0.03
C THR A 71 0.04 -7.74 -1.08
N LYS A 72 -0.10 -7.10 -2.25
CA LYS A 72 0.88 -7.13 -3.31
C LYS A 72 1.42 -5.74 -3.59
N THR A 73 2.73 -5.63 -3.74
CA THR A 73 3.39 -4.40 -4.14
C THR A 73 3.82 -4.49 -5.61
N MET A 74 3.65 -3.39 -6.33
CA MET A 74 4.07 -3.26 -7.73
C MET A 74 5.36 -2.44 -7.86
N GLY A 75 5.87 -1.93 -6.74
CA GLY A 75 7.09 -1.15 -6.66
C GLY A 75 7.94 -1.53 -5.45
N SER A 76 9.09 -0.90 -5.30
CA SER A 76 9.98 -1.13 -4.16
C SER A 76 9.44 -0.50 -2.89
N THR A 77 9.30 -1.29 -1.84
CA THR A 77 8.93 -0.83 -0.50
C THR A 77 9.72 -1.58 0.57
N PHE A 78 9.88 -0.96 1.73
CA PHE A 78 10.60 -1.58 2.86
C PHE A 78 9.88 -2.80 3.47
N TYR A 79 8.59 -2.96 3.19
CA TYR A 79 7.78 -4.10 3.64
C TYR A 79 7.55 -5.16 2.56
N ASN A 80 8.10 -4.98 1.34
CA ASN A 80 7.99 -5.98 0.27
C ASN A 80 8.97 -7.14 0.52
N LEU A 81 8.60 -8.03 1.42
CA LEU A 81 9.40 -9.17 1.82
C LEU A 81 8.61 -10.47 1.64
N PRO A 82 9.28 -11.58 1.27
CA PRO A 82 8.66 -12.90 1.26
C PRO A 82 8.02 -13.22 2.61
N GLY A 83 6.81 -13.76 2.59
CA GLY A 83 6.03 -14.04 3.79
C GLY A 83 5.27 -12.83 4.37
N LEU A 84 5.61 -11.59 4.00
CA LEU A 84 4.83 -10.41 4.34
C LEU A 84 3.89 -10.02 3.21
N THR A 85 4.41 -9.87 2.01
CA THR A 85 3.63 -9.55 0.81
C THR A 85 3.61 -10.73 -0.14
N ASP A 86 2.56 -10.81 -0.94
CA ASP A 86 2.42 -11.85 -1.94
C ASP A 86 3.41 -11.61 -3.09
N GLN A 87 4.29 -12.57 -3.31
CA GLN A 87 5.36 -12.47 -4.32
C GLN A 87 4.94 -13.04 -5.69
N LYS A 88 3.77 -13.69 -5.78
CA LYS A 88 3.27 -14.27 -7.03
C LYS A 88 3.08 -13.21 -8.12
N PRO A 89 3.06 -13.59 -9.41
CA PRO A 89 2.62 -12.71 -10.48
C PRO A 89 1.22 -12.12 -10.20
N LEU A 90 0.92 -10.97 -10.79
CA LEU A 90 -0.32 -10.24 -10.52
C LEU A 90 -1.57 -11.07 -10.83
N ASP A 91 -1.55 -11.85 -11.91
CA ASP A 91 -2.67 -12.69 -12.32
C ASP A 91 -2.95 -13.81 -11.32
N ASP A 92 -1.90 -14.35 -10.71
CA ASP A 92 -2.04 -15.40 -9.69
C ASP A 92 -2.48 -14.80 -8.35
N PHE A 93 -2.01 -13.60 -8.01
CA PHE A 93 -2.51 -12.86 -6.85
C PHE A 93 -4.02 -12.61 -6.96
N TRP A 94 -4.53 -12.24 -8.14
CA TRP A 94 -5.97 -12.04 -8.34
C TRP A 94 -6.79 -13.28 -8.08
N ARG A 95 -6.29 -14.44 -8.46
CA ARG A 95 -6.99 -15.72 -8.31
C ARG A 95 -6.97 -16.22 -6.88
N ASP A 96 -5.79 -16.14 -6.25
CA ASP A 96 -5.53 -16.75 -4.95
C ASP A 96 -4.61 -15.85 -4.10
N PRO A 97 -5.13 -14.70 -3.57
CA PRO A 97 -4.36 -13.81 -2.73
C PRO A 97 -4.07 -14.45 -1.37
N GLN A 98 -2.79 -14.50 -0.98
CA GLN A 98 -2.35 -15.08 0.30
C GLN A 98 -2.05 -13.99 1.34
N PRO A 99 -2.56 -14.12 2.57
CA PRO A 99 -2.25 -13.19 3.65
C PRO A 99 -0.80 -13.35 4.13
N SER A 100 -0.31 -12.35 4.84
CA SER A 100 1.01 -12.41 5.48
C SER A 100 1.09 -13.50 6.55
N GLU A 101 2.30 -14.07 6.70
CA GLU A 101 2.64 -14.91 7.85
C GLU A 101 2.59 -14.09 9.14
N ARG A 102 1.59 -14.35 9.98
CA ARG A 102 1.34 -13.53 11.18
C ARG A 102 2.53 -13.45 12.15
N PRO A 103 3.24 -14.56 12.47
CA PRO A 103 4.42 -14.48 13.34
C PRO A 103 5.54 -13.61 12.72
N LEU A 104 5.74 -13.69 11.40
CA LEU A 104 6.71 -12.86 10.70
C LEU A 104 6.28 -11.39 10.72
N PHE A 105 5.01 -11.11 10.46
CA PHE A 105 4.48 -9.76 10.52
C PHE A 105 4.69 -9.12 11.89
N TYR A 106 4.40 -9.82 12.99
CA TYR A 106 4.59 -9.27 14.33
C TYR A 106 6.06 -8.99 14.65
N ARG A 107 6.99 -9.85 14.23
CA ARG A 107 8.42 -9.60 14.39
C ARG A 107 8.86 -8.37 13.59
N PHE A 108 8.44 -8.28 12.34
CA PHE A 108 8.72 -7.15 11.46
C PHE A 108 8.14 -5.84 12.02
N TYR A 109 6.88 -5.84 12.45
CA TYR A 109 6.21 -4.68 13.00
C TYR A 109 6.88 -4.20 14.30
N ASN A 110 7.20 -5.11 15.21
CA ASN A 110 7.92 -4.77 16.43
C ASN A 110 9.30 -4.17 16.12
N TYR A 111 10.02 -4.75 15.17
CA TYR A 111 11.31 -4.18 14.73
C TYR A 111 11.13 -2.76 14.19
N LEU A 112 10.15 -2.50 13.34
CA LEU A 112 9.87 -1.15 12.84
C LEU A 112 9.59 -0.17 13.99
N VAL A 113 8.68 -0.53 14.89
CA VAL A 113 8.28 0.36 15.99
C VAL A 113 9.47 0.66 16.91
N THR A 114 10.28 -0.34 17.23
CA THR A 114 11.38 -0.18 18.19
C THR A 114 12.64 0.43 17.61
N SER A 115 12.89 0.22 16.31
CA SER A 115 14.16 0.58 15.69
C SER A 115 14.07 1.82 14.78
N THR A 116 12.87 2.16 14.27
CA THR A 116 12.73 3.23 13.28
C THR A 116 11.69 4.27 13.64
N GLN A 117 10.87 4.04 14.67
CA GLN A 117 9.82 4.97 15.04
C GLN A 117 10.17 5.67 16.34
N VAL A 118 9.86 6.96 16.37
CA VAL A 118 9.89 7.76 17.60
C VAL A 118 8.44 8.01 17.99
N ASN A 119 8.10 7.74 19.26
CA ASN A 119 6.73 7.95 19.72
C ASN A 119 6.44 9.44 19.80
N GLY A 120 5.51 9.90 18.95
CA GLY A 120 5.14 11.31 18.91
C GLY A 120 4.23 11.67 17.74
N ASN A 121 3.81 12.94 17.71
CA ASN A 121 2.97 13.51 16.68
C ASN A 121 3.70 14.68 16.01
N PHE A 122 3.68 14.76 14.66
CA PHE A 122 4.32 15.84 13.91
C PHE A 122 3.65 17.21 14.15
N ASP A 123 2.40 17.22 14.58
CA ASP A 123 1.61 18.44 14.79
C ASP A 123 1.54 18.85 16.27
N GLY A 124 2.31 18.24 17.16
CA GLY A 124 2.32 18.53 18.59
C GLY A 124 3.63 19.15 19.09
N ASP A 125 3.58 19.81 20.23
CA ASP A 125 4.78 20.30 20.93
C ASP A 125 5.62 19.12 21.37
N PHE A 126 6.79 18.98 20.75
CA PHE A 126 7.72 17.91 21.05
C PHE A 126 8.81 18.36 22.01
N PRO A 127 8.85 17.86 23.25
CA PRO A 127 10.02 17.95 24.07
C PRO A 127 11.00 16.82 23.71
N PHE A 128 11.60 16.85 22.49
CA PHE A 128 12.59 15.84 22.16
C PHE A 128 14.03 16.31 22.35
N ARG A 129 14.74 15.60 23.21
CA ARG A 129 16.14 15.26 22.97
C ARG A 129 16.16 13.88 22.29
N ILE A 130 16.23 13.87 20.96
CA ILE A 130 16.47 12.62 20.24
C ILE A 130 17.95 12.30 20.43
N THR A 131 18.25 11.40 21.34
CA THR A 131 19.55 10.73 21.35
C THR A 131 19.41 9.58 20.36
N PHE A 132 19.83 9.80 19.11
CA PHE A 132 19.98 8.70 18.18
C PHE A 132 21.02 7.76 18.78
N PRO A 133 20.73 6.46 18.99
CA PRO A 133 21.79 5.51 19.22
C PRO A 133 22.74 5.62 18.03
N ILE A 134 24.02 5.87 18.28
CA ILE A 134 25.06 5.83 17.25
C ILE A 134 25.02 4.38 16.75
N VAL A 135 24.37 4.17 15.63
CA VAL A 135 24.44 2.88 14.93
C VAL A 135 25.89 2.76 14.50
N PRO A 136 26.65 1.75 15.00
CA PRO A 136 28.00 1.51 14.51
C PRO A 136 27.90 1.40 12.99
N GLU A 137 28.76 2.11 12.27
CA GLU A 137 28.77 2.21 10.81
C GLU A 137 28.36 0.89 10.15
N ALA A 138 27.14 0.84 9.66
CA ALA A 138 26.73 -0.23 8.79
C ALA A 138 27.66 -0.16 7.58
N ARG A 139 28.51 -1.16 7.41
CA ARG A 139 29.35 -1.32 6.21
C ARG A 139 28.48 -1.00 5.01
N SER A 140 28.91 -0.02 4.25
CA SER A 140 28.24 0.49 3.06
C SER A 140 27.89 -0.68 2.14
N LEU A 141 26.65 -1.15 2.22
CA LEU A 141 26.08 -1.91 1.15
C LEU A 141 25.91 -0.90 0.02
N GLU A 142 26.77 -0.97 -0.97
CA GLU A 142 26.61 -0.20 -2.20
C GLU A 142 25.26 -0.58 -2.81
N VAL A 143 24.28 0.27 -2.55
CA VAL A 143 23.00 0.18 -3.25
C VAL A 143 23.29 0.63 -4.69
N PRO A 144 23.06 -0.20 -5.70
CA PRO A 144 23.20 0.23 -7.08
C PRO A 144 22.35 1.49 -7.30
N ARG A 145 22.97 2.58 -7.74
CA ARG A 145 22.25 3.81 -8.10
C ARG A 145 21.39 3.51 -9.31
N THR A 146 20.12 3.21 -9.09
CA THR A 146 19.16 3.21 -10.18
C THR A 146 18.97 4.65 -10.64
N ASP A 147 19.11 4.85 -11.94
CA ASP A 147 18.98 6.14 -12.62
C ASP A 147 17.67 6.84 -12.25
N LYS A 148 17.77 8.05 -11.71
CA LYS A 148 16.63 8.85 -11.23
C LYS A 148 15.82 9.50 -12.37
N SER A 149 16.12 9.20 -13.63
CA SER A 149 15.57 9.93 -14.77
C SER A 149 14.14 9.51 -15.20
N SER A 150 13.55 8.45 -14.65
CA SER A 150 12.27 7.91 -15.14
C SER A 150 11.08 7.93 -14.20
N PHE A 151 11.19 8.53 -13.01
CA PHE A 151 10.04 8.64 -12.10
C PHE A 151 9.43 10.05 -12.14
N LYS A 152 8.83 10.41 -13.28
CA LYS A 152 7.80 11.44 -13.32
C LYS A 152 6.44 10.76 -13.16
N THR A 153 5.67 11.27 -12.19
CA THR A 153 4.26 11.02 -11.88
C THR A 153 3.98 10.08 -10.72
N GLY A 154 3.37 10.65 -9.68
CA GLY A 154 2.77 9.88 -8.59
C GLY A 154 1.66 8.97 -9.14
N LEU A 155 1.93 7.68 -9.16
CA LEU A 155 0.90 6.68 -9.46
C LEU A 155 -0.06 6.60 -8.28
N PRO A 156 -1.38 6.53 -8.51
CA PRO A 156 -2.35 6.40 -7.44
C PRO A 156 -2.11 5.12 -6.64
N ALA A 157 -2.32 5.19 -5.33
CA ALA A 157 -2.37 3.99 -4.52
C ALA A 157 -3.55 3.14 -5.03
N LEU A 158 -3.26 2.00 -5.64
CA LEU A 158 -4.25 1.11 -6.16
C LEU A 158 -4.76 0.23 -5.02
N LEU A 159 -6.00 0.44 -4.59
CA LEU A 159 -6.67 -0.38 -3.62
C LEU A 159 -7.68 -1.27 -4.36
N VAL A 160 -7.46 -2.57 -4.32
CA VAL A 160 -8.38 -3.54 -4.87
C VAL A 160 -9.26 -4.07 -3.76
N VAL A 161 -10.54 -3.86 -3.87
CA VAL A 161 -11.54 -4.38 -2.94
C VAL A 161 -12.44 -5.37 -3.68
N PRO A 162 -12.23 -6.67 -3.57
CA PRO A 162 -13.27 -7.61 -3.91
C PRO A 162 -14.02 -8.03 -2.65
N GLY A 163 -15.25 -7.64 -2.58
CA GLY A 163 -16.19 -7.95 -1.53
C GLY A 163 -17.54 -7.28 -1.85
N ARG A 164 -18.64 -7.85 -1.38
CA ARG A 164 -19.95 -7.20 -1.49
C ARG A 164 -19.85 -5.80 -0.88
N ILE A 165 -19.84 -4.76 -1.69
CA ILE A 165 -20.12 -3.42 -1.22
C ILE A 165 -21.59 -3.45 -0.82
N LEU A 166 -21.83 -3.52 0.49
CA LEU A 166 -23.19 -3.34 1.02
C LEU A 166 -23.60 -1.93 0.66
N SER A 167 -24.48 -1.83 -0.34
CA SER A 167 -25.20 -0.60 -0.65
C SER A 167 -26.02 -0.19 0.56
N ARG A 168 -25.78 0.98 1.08
CA ARG A 168 -26.78 1.82 1.74
C ARG A 168 -26.89 3.11 0.99
#